data_891d750d0435943698bb4d92ddb70927
#
_entry.id   891d750d0435943698bb4d92ddb70927
#
_cell.length_a   1.000
_cell.length_b   1.000
_cell.length_c   1.000
_cell.angle_alpha   90.00
_cell.angle_beta   90.00
_cell.angle_gamma   90.00
#
_symmetry.space_group_name_H-M   'P 1'
#
loop_
_entity.id
_entity.type
_entity.pdbx_description
1 polymer ?
#
loop_
_entity_poly.entity_id
_entity_poly.type
_entity_poly.pdbx_seq_one_letter_code
_entity_poly.pdbx_strand_id
1 'polypeptide(L)'
;RPGAYDLGDSLKLSELINKADGLLGDAYLERVDIVRIKPDFSEELIKLNLGQALERDPDSDIALQGLDRVQIYGMSEMVPSTYVSISGHVKRPGRFLLQDNMTLYDLIFKAGGYVDKEYKKLTFLNRAELVRVKEDSDEKEIIPFNLGQVLDKQGIGNTALRADDAVRIYSVKEIEGETHYVSISGHVKRPGIYELFE
;
A
#
# COMPACT_ATOMS: atom_id res chain seq x y z
N ARG A 1 5.43 21.02 -18.01
CA ARG A 1 4.49 21.86 -17.24
C ARG A 1 3.11 21.81 -17.90
N PRO A 2 2.02 21.52 -17.16
CA PRO A 2 0.67 21.63 -17.72
C PRO A 2 0.39 23.07 -18.19
N GLY A 3 -0.31 23.22 -19.31
CA GLY A 3 -0.64 24.54 -19.86
C GLY A 3 -1.11 24.48 -21.30
N ALA A 4 -1.38 25.66 -21.85
CA ALA A 4 -1.66 25.82 -23.28
C ALA A 4 -0.36 26.14 -24.01
N TYR A 5 -0.18 25.47 -25.14
CA TYR A 5 1.01 25.60 -25.98
C TYR A 5 0.62 26.02 -27.39
N ASP A 6 1.42 26.90 -27.98
CA ASP A 6 1.22 27.31 -29.37
C ASP A 6 1.71 26.21 -30.33
N LEU A 7 0.85 25.86 -31.28
CA LEU A 7 1.09 24.82 -32.28
C LEU A 7 2.16 25.21 -33.29
N GLY A 8 2.36 26.51 -33.57
CA GLY A 8 3.15 26.95 -34.71
C GLY A 8 2.59 26.37 -36.03
N ASP A 9 3.48 26.07 -37.00
CA ASP A 9 3.08 25.53 -38.30
C ASP A 9 2.76 24.04 -38.25
N SER A 10 3.36 23.29 -37.35
CA SER A 10 3.12 21.85 -37.10
C SER A 10 3.77 21.44 -35.81
N LEU A 11 3.04 20.79 -34.94
CA LEU A 11 3.55 20.29 -33.65
C LEU A 11 3.14 18.83 -33.48
N LYS A 12 4.10 17.94 -33.31
CA LYS A 12 3.85 16.54 -33.00
C LYS A 12 3.71 16.32 -31.50
N LEU A 13 3.14 15.18 -31.11
CA LEU A 13 2.95 14.82 -29.73
C LEU A 13 4.28 14.79 -28.94
N SER A 14 5.33 14.18 -29.49
CA SER A 14 6.67 14.17 -28.86
C SER A 14 7.27 15.56 -28.67
N GLU A 15 7.02 16.46 -29.62
CA GLU A 15 7.51 17.86 -29.56
C GLU A 15 6.75 18.68 -28.52
N LEU A 16 5.42 18.45 -28.38
CA LEU A 16 4.62 19.05 -27.32
C LEU A 16 5.16 18.65 -25.94
N ILE A 17 5.46 17.36 -25.76
CA ILE A 17 6.01 16.85 -24.50
C ILE A 17 7.36 17.53 -24.20
N ASN A 18 8.23 17.67 -25.19
CA ASN A 18 9.50 18.38 -25.02
C ASN A 18 9.30 19.86 -24.68
N LYS A 19 8.33 20.54 -25.31
CA LYS A 19 7.97 21.94 -24.95
C LYS A 19 7.42 22.05 -23.53
N ALA A 20 6.83 20.97 -23.00
CA ALA A 20 6.31 20.90 -21.63
C ALA A 20 7.40 20.56 -20.59
N ASP A 21 8.68 20.57 -20.95
CA ASP A 21 9.84 20.17 -20.15
C ASP A 21 9.91 18.65 -19.88
N GLY A 22 9.28 17.82 -20.73
CA GLY A 22 9.29 16.37 -20.63
C GLY A 22 8.21 15.79 -19.71
N LEU A 23 8.34 14.51 -19.42
CA LEU A 23 7.44 13.74 -18.54
C LEU A 23 7.92 13.77 -17.10
N LEU A 24 6.98 13.58 -16.18
CA LEU A 24 7.32 13.21 -14.80
C LEU A 24 7.80 11.76 -14.75
N GLY A 25 8.61 11.41 -13.73
CA GLY A 25 9.24 10.10 -13.62
C GLY A 25 8.28 8.92 -13.44
N ASP A 26 7.04 9.21 -13.05
CA ASP A 26 5.96 8.24 -12.85
C ASP A 26 4.92 8.23 -13.98
N ALA A 27 5.23 8.79 -15.15
CA ALA A 27 4.32 8.81 -16.29
C ALA A 27 4.02 7.40 -16.81
N TYR A 28 2.74 7.11 -17.09
CA TYR A 28 2.28 5.85 -17.66
C TYR A 28 2.52 5.85 -19.18
N LEU A 29 3.47 5.03 -19.63
CA LEU A 29 3.95 5.04 -21.03
C LEU A 29 3.08 4.24 -22.01
N GLU A 30 2.18 3.39 -21.53
CA GLU A 30 1.35 2.54 -22.38
C GLU A 30 0.20 3.30 -23.04
N ARG A 31 -0.12 4.53 -22.56
CA ARG A 31 -1.26 5.27 -23.05
C ARG A 31 -1.14 6.78 -22.88
N VAL A 32 -1.55 7.49 -23.93
CA VAL A 32 -1.87 8.92 -23.93
C VAL A 32 -3.21 9.12 -24.63
N ASP A 33 -4.05 9.97 -24.11
CA ASP A 33 -5.34 10.31 -24.69
C ASP A 33 -5.29 11.72 -25.29
N ILE A 34 -5.78 11.85 -26.51
CA ILE A 34 -5.96 13.14 -27.20
C ILE A 34 -7.44 13.30 -27.51
N VAL A 35 -8.05 14.33 -26.94
CA VAL A 35 -9.42 14.71 -27.28
C VAL A 35 -9.36 15.80 -28.35
N ARG A 36 -9.83 15.47 -29.55
CA ARG A 36 -9.87 16.35 -30.71
C ARG A 36 -11.29 16.82 -31.00
N ILE A 37 -11.43 18.12 -31.27
CA ILE A 37 -12.70 18.70 -31.70
C ILE A 37 -12.78 18.64 -33.22
N LYS A 38 -13.78 17.94 -33.76
CA LYS A 38 -14.04 17.86 -35.21
C LYS A 38 -14.71 19.13 -35.72
N PRO A 39 -14.75 19.32 -37.06
CA PRO A 39 -15.43 20.48 -37.68
C PRO A 39 -16.93 20.58 -37.37
N ASP A 40 -17.59 19.46 -37.02
CA ASP A 40 -18.98 19.39 -36.60
C ASP A 40 -19.18 19.63 -35.10
N PHE A 41 -18.13 20.05 -34.39
CA PHE A 41 -18.07 20.25 -32.94
C PHE A 41 -18.22 18.98 -32.09
N SER A 42 -18.24 17.80 -32.70
CA SER A 42 -18.16 16.55 -31.93
C SER A 42 -16.73 16.32 -31.44
N GLU A 43 -16.60 15.60 -30.31
CA GLU A 43 -15.30 15.21 -29.75
C GLU A 43 -14.91 13.80 -30.23
N GLU A 44 -13.64 13.63 -30.58
CA GLU A 44 -13.03 12.35 -30.89
C GLU A 44 -11.94 12.05 -29.87
N LEU A 45 -11.97 10.84 -29.31
CA LEU A 45 -10.93 10.37 -28.42
C LEU A 45 -9.94 9.50 -29.18
N ILE A 46 -8.72 10.01 -29.36
CA ILE A 46 -7.59 9.31 -29.98
C ILE A 46 -6.73 8.74 -28.86
N LYS A 47 -6.48 7.43 -28.92
CA LYS A 47 -5.69 6.69 -27.92
C LYS A 47 -4.41 6.20 -28.57
N LEU A 48 -3.25 6.58 -28.03
CA LEU A 48 -1.94 6.23 -28.57
C LEU A 48 -1.05 5.65 -27.47
N ASN A 49 0.00 4.93 -27.87
CA ASN A 49 1.05 4.51 -26.94
C ASN A 49 2.05 5.65 -26.76
N LEU A 50 2.19 6.14 -25.53
CA LEU A 50 3.05 7.26 -25.21
C LEU A 50 4.54 6.93 -25.42
N GLY A 51 4.97 5.71 -25.04
CA GLY A 51 6.36 5.26 -25.22
C GLY A 51 6.76 5.27 -26.69
N GLN A 52 5.92 4.70 -27.56
CA GLN A 52 6.14 4.69 -29.00
C GLN A 52 6.15 6.12 -29.60
N ALA A 53 5.27 7.00 -29.12
CA ALA A 53 5.27 8.40 -29.55
C ALA A 53 6.60 9.11 -29.21
N LEU A 54 7.20 8.82 -28.06
CA LEU A 54 8.51 9.36 -27.69
C LEU A 54 9.66 8.81 -28.54
N GLU A 55 9.54 7.57 -29.02
CA GLU A 55 10.45 6.95 -29.98
C GLU A 55 10.22 7.44 -31.42
N ARG A 56 9.26 8.37 -31.62
CA ARG A 56 8.86 8.96 -32.90
C ARG A 56 8.27 7.96 -33.89
N ASP A 57 7.59 6.93 -33.38
CA ASP A 57 6.82 6.03 -34.19
C ASP A 57 5.72 6.81 -34.95
N PRO A 58 5.63 6.70 -36.31
CA PRO A 58 4.71 7.50 -37.13
C PRO A 58 3.24 7.32 -36.76
N ASP A 59 2.86 6.14 -36.26
CA ASP A 59 1.47 5.81 -35.93
C ASP A 59 1.08 6.35 -34.53
N SER A 60 2.06 6.59 -33.64
CA SER A 60 1.87 7.07 -32.28
C SER A 60 2.28 8.54 -32.10
N ASP A 61 3.30 9.03 -32.85
CA ASP A 61 3.74 10.42 -32.81
C ASP A 61 3.03 11.29 -33.86
N ILE A 62 1.72 11.44 -33.68
CA ILE A 62 0.86 12.15 -34.64
C ILE A 62 1.02 13.68 -34.56
N ALA A 63 0.68 14.37 -35.64
CA ALA A 63 0.55 15.82 -35.64
C ALA A 63 -0.72 16.26 -34.86
N LEU A 64 -0.53 17.20 -33.96
CA LEU A 64 -1.59 17.79 -33.17
C LEU A 64 -2.34 18.87 -33.98
N GLN A 65 -3.60 19.09 -33.64
CA GLN A 65 -4.44 20.13 -34.22
C GLN A 65 -4.82 21.18 -33.16
N GLY A 66 -5.27 22.32 -33.65
CA GLY A 66 -5.77 23.37 -32.76
C GLY A 66 -6.91 22.85 -31.87
N LEU A 67 -6.88 23.20 -30.60
CA LEU A 67 -7.82 22.78 -29.56
C LEU A 67 -7.72 21.30 -29.14
N ASP A 68 -6.75 20.53 -29.64
CA ASP A 68 -6.48 19.21 -29.09
C ASP A 68 -6.14 19.30 -27.58
N ARG A 69 -6.74 18.43 -26.79
CA ARG A 69 -6.43 18.27 -25.36
C ARG A 69 -5.69 16.97 -25.15
N VAL A 70 -4.43 17.05 -24.76
CA VAL A 70 -3.57 15.89 -24.52
C VAL A 70 -3.57 15.58 -23.02
N GLN A 71 -3.96 14.36 -22.67
CA GLN A 71 -3.94 13.84 -21.31
C GLN A 71 -2.91 12.73 -21.18
N ILE A 72 -1.89 12.97 -20.35
CA ILE A 72 -0.89 11.99 -19.94
C ILE A 72 -1.19 11.59 -18.51
N TYR A 73 -1.19 10.29 -18.24
CA TYR A 73 -1.56 9.70 -16.96
C TYR A 73 -0.32 9.37 -16.13
N GLY A 74 -0.45 9.41 -14.82
CA GLY A 74 0.53 8.86 -13.90
C GLY A 74 0.31 7.36 -13.66
N MET A 75 1.37 6.62 -13.29
CA MET A 75 1.26 5.20 -12.92
C MET A 75 0.23 4.97 -11.82
N SER A 76 0.17 5.86 -10.84
CA SER A 76 -0.80 5.78 -9.72
C SER A 76 -2.26 5.92 -10.15
N GLU A 77 -2.54 6.53 -11.31
CA GLU A 77 -3.88 6.66 -11.87
C GLU A 77 -4.31 5.41 -12.64
N MET A 78 -3.35 4.71 -13.26
CA MET A 78 -3.60 3.60 -14.17
C MET A 78 -3.39 2.23 -13.53
N VAL A 79 -2.49 2.13 -12.55
CA VAL A 79 -2.23 0.89 -11.82
C VAL A 79 -2.87 1.00 -10.44
N PRO A 80 -3.86 0.14 -10.12
CA PRO A 80 -4.49 0.16 -8.81
C PRO A 80 -3.44 -0.04 -7.71
N SER A 81 -3.45 0.85 -6.74
CA SER A 81 -2.60 0.68 -5.55
C SER A 81 -3.07 -0.54 -4.75
N THR A 82 -2.16 -1.43 -4.46
CA THR A 82 -2.40 -2.60 -3.62
C THR A 82 -2.04 -2.32 -2.16
N TYR A 83 -2.77 -2.93 -1.24
CA TYR A 83 -2.63 -2.66 0.18
C TYR A 83 -2.52 -3.94 0.98
N VAL A 84 -1.87 -3.81 2.13
CA VAL A 84 -1.89 -4.79 3.22
C VAL A 84 -2.44 -4.13 4.47
N SER A 85 -2.94 -4.90 5.40
CA SER A 85 -3.52 -4.36 6.63
C SER A 85 -2.90 -4.99 7.87
N ILE A 86 -2.88 -4.22 8.96
CA ILE A 86 -2.48 -4.70 10.28
C ILE A 86 -3.44 -4.17 11.35
N SER A 87 -3.79 -5.04 12.29
CA SER A 87 -4.76 -4.75 13.35
C SER A 87 -4.36 -5.35 14.68
N GLY A 88 -5.13 -5.03 15.73
CA GLY A 88 -4.90 -5.50 17.09
C GLY A 88 -3.87 -4.66 17.85
N HIS A 89 -3.03 -5.30 18.65
CA HIS A 89 -2.08 -4.62 19.56
C HIS A 89 -0.84 -4.10 18.82
N VAL A 90 -1.02 -3.04 18.04
CA VAL A 90 0.01 -2.30 17.30
C VAL A 90 -0.17 -0.80 17.50
N LYS A 91 0.90 -0.02 17.41
CA LYS A 91 0.85 1.44 17.66
C LYS A 91 0.06 2.19 16.58
N ARG A 92 0.11 1.71 15.33
CA ARG A 92 -0.56 2.31 14.18
C ARG A 92 -1.28 1.22 13.38
N PRO A 93 -2.47 0.79 13.82
CA PRO A 93 -3.29 -0.11 13.04
C PRO A 93 -3.82 0.58 11.77
N GLY A 94 -4.10 -0.19 10.73
CA GLY A 94 -4.68 0.33 9.48
C GLY A 94 -4.16 -0.35 8.23
N ARG A 95 -4.41 0.30 7.09
CA ARG A 95 -3.97 -0.14 5.78
C ARG A 95 -2.67 0.56 5.39
N PHE A 96 -1.76 -0.18 4.80
CA PHE A 96 -0.49 0.29 4.30
C PHE A 96 -0.36 -0.05 2.82
N LEU A 97 0.18 0.87 2.04
CA LEU A 97 0.50 0.62 0.64
C LEU A 97 1.52 -0.52 0.57
N LEU A 98 1.18 -1.56 -0.19
CA LEU A 98 2.10 -2.64 -0.49
C LEU A 98 3.19 -2.13 -1.43
N GLN A 99 4.43 -2.27 -1.02
CA GLN A 99 5.60 -1.92 -1.82
C GLN A 99 6.30 -3.19 -2.28
N ASP A 100 7.03 -3.09 -3.37
CA ASP A 100 7.83 -4.22 -3.87
C ASP A 100 8.78 -4.73 -2.78
N ASN A 101 8.86 -6.05 -2.66
CA ASN A 101 9.67 -6.75 -1.66
C ASN A 101 9.31 -6.45 -0.19
N MET A 102 8.14 -5.87 0.09
CA MET A 102 7.69 -5.62 1.45
C MET A 102 7.44 -6.94 2.19
N THR A 103 8.06 -7.10 3.35
CA THR A 103 7.95 -8.30 4.17
C THR A 103 7.00 -8.09 5.36
N LEU A 104 6.66 -9.19 6.03
CA LEU A 104 5.89 -9.16 7.27
C LEU A 104 6.57 -8.30 8.35
N TYR A 105 7.90 -8.39 8.47
CA TYR A 105 8.67 -7.55 9.38
C TYR A 105 8.52 -6.06 9.06
N ASP A 106 8.58 -5.70 7.77
CA ASP A 106 8.47 -4.30 7.34
C ASP A 106 7.09 -3.70 7.67
N LEU A 107 6.01 -4.49 7.50
CA LEU A 107 4.66 -4.06 7.88
C LEU A 107 4.57 -3.78 9.39
N ILE A 108 5.07 -4.71 10.21
CA ILE A 108 5.08 -4.55 11.67
C ILE A 108 5.92 -3.33 12.06
N PHE A 109 7.07 -3.11 11.41
CA PHE A 109 7.90 -1.93 11.65
C PHE A 109 7.17 -0.64 11.27
N LYS A 110 6.54 -0.58 10.09
CA LYS A 110 5.72 0.55 9.65
C LYS A 110 4.53 0.82 10.58
N ALA A 111 3.97 -0.21 11.19
CA ALA A 111 2.90 -0.09 12.20
C ALA A 111 3.39 0.43 13.56
N GLY A 112 4.66 0.81 13.67
CA GLY A 112 5.25 1.44 14.85
C GLY A 112 6.23 0.55 15.62
N GLY A 113 6.40 -0.71 15.22
CA GLY A 113 7.34 -1.65 15.81
C GLY A 113 7.16 -1.82 17.33
N TYR A 114 8.14 -2.48 17.96
CA TYR A 114 8.12 -2.82 19.39
C TYR A 114 9.43 -2.41 20.10
N VAL A 115 9.92 -1.21 19.83
CA VAL A 115 11.11 -0.65 20.50
C VAL A 115 10.82 -0.34 21.97
N ASP A 116 9.59 0.09 22.27
CA ASP A 116 9.13 0.37 23.62
C ASP A 116 8.95 -0.94 24.39
N LYS A 117 9.76 -1.12 25.45
CA LYS A 117 9.80 -2.36 26.23
C LYS A 117 8.50 -2.61 27.01
N GLU A 118 7.87 -1.56 27.54
CA GLU A 118 6.62 -1.71 28.30
C GLU A 118 5.48 -2.08 27.35
N TYR A 119 5.39 -1.44 26.19
CA TYR A 119 4.42 -1.80 25.17
C TYR A 119 4.63 -3.24 24.67
N LYS A 120 5.89 -3.66 24.47
CA LYS A 120 6.24 -5.03 24.07
C LYS A 120 5.80 -6.07 25.10
N LYS A 121 5.90 -5.79 26.42
CA LYS A 121 5.44 -6.69 27.48
C LYS A 121 3.95 -6.96 27.46
N LEU A 122 3.15 -5.98 27.02
CA LEU A 122 1.69 -6.10 26.91
C LEU A 122 1.26 -6.80 25.60
N THR A 123 2.20 -7.11 24.72
CA THR A 123 1.96 -7.77 23.43
C THR A 123 2.19 -9.27 23.57
N PHE A 124 1.26 -10.07 23.06
CA PHE A 124 1.40 -11.52 23.03
C PHE A 124 2.36 -11.93 21.92
N LEU A 125 3.60 -12.25 22.29
CA LEU A 125 4.69 -12.50 21.33
C LEU A 125 4.67 -13.91 20.73
N ASN A 126 4.03 -14.87 21.41
CA ASN A 126 4.09 -16.27 20.98
C ASN A 126 3.19 -16.58 19.79
N ARG A 127 2.16 -15.77 19.55
CA ARG A 127 1.22 -15.96 18.44
C ARG A 127 0.73 -14.64 17.89
N ALA A 128 0.73 -14.56 16.58
CA ALA A 128 0.04 -13.58 15.77
C ALA A 128 -0.46 -14.29 14.50
N GLU A 129 -1.24 -13.65 13.66
CA GLU A 129 -1.85 -14.29 12.51
C GLU A 129 -1.68 -13.42 11.26
N LEU A 130 -1.30 -14.08 10.16
CA LEU A 130 -1.37 -13.56 8.81
C LEU A 130 -2.53 -14.24 8.10
N VAL A 131 -3.52 -13.46 7.70
CA VAL A 131 -4.66 -13.91 6.90
C VAL A 131 -4.37 -13.57 5.45
N ARG A 132 -4.36 -14.58 4.60
CA ARG A 132 -4.04 -14.49 3.17
C ARG A 132 -5.13 -15.12 2.34
N VAL A 133 -5.46 -14.53 1.21
CA VAL A 133 -6.33 -15.16 0.22
C VAL A 133 -5.50 -16.16 -0.59
N LYS A 134 -5.99 -17.38 -0.77
CA LYS A 134 -5.35 -18.41 -1.60
C LYS A 134 -5.39 -18.00 -3.08
N GLU A 135 -4.35 -18.33 -3.82
CA GLU A 135 -4.23 -17.96 -5.25
C GLU A 135 -5.31 -18.59 -6.14
N ASP A 136 -5.76 -19.78 -5.80
CA ASP A 136 -6.68 -20.58 -6.63
C ASP A 136 -8.14 -20.49 -6.19
N SER A 137 -8.45 -19.74 -5.15
CA SER A 137 -9.80 -19.61 -4.60
C SER A 137 -9.93 -18.33 -3.76
N ASP A 138 -11.17 -17.86 -3.58
CA ASP A 138 -11.45 -16.73 -2.67
C ASP A 138 -11.39 -17.14 -1.17
N GLU A 139 -10.92 -18.33 -0.87
CA GLU A 139 -10.79 -18.82 0.50
C GLU A 139 -9.62 -18.12 1.22
N LYS A 140 -9.85 -17.80 2.49
CA LYS A 140 -8.82 -17.23 3.36
C LYS A 140 -8.10 -18.34 4.12
N GLU A 141 -6.78 -18.28 4.09
CA GLU A 141 -5.90 -19.10 4.91
C GLU A 141 -5.39 -18.27 6.08
N ILE A 142 -5.41 -18.85 7.28
CA ILE A 142 -4.84 -18.25 8.48
C ILE A 142 -3.48 -18.91 8.73
N ILE A 143 -2.44 -18.13 8.66
CA ILE A 143 -1.06 -18.55 8.89
C ILE A 143 -0.62 -18.01 10.25
N PRO A 144 -0.65 -18.83 11.32
CA PRO A 144 -0.17 -18.40 12.63
C PRO A 144 1.37 -18.28 12.62
N PHE A 145 1.87 -17.28 13.34
CA PHE A 145 3.30 -17.07 13.49
C PHE A 145 3.70 -16.58 14.88
N ASN A 146 4.97 -16.79 15.23
CA ASN A 146 5.55 -16.25 16.47
C ASN A 146 6.07 -14.83 16.21
N LEU A 147 5.44 -13.84 16.81
CA LEU A 147 5.81 -12.43 16.64
C LEU A 147 7.23 -12.14 17.16
N GLY A 148 7.62 -12.76 18.28
CA GLY A 148 8.97 -12.61 18.82
C GLY A 148 10.06 -13.00 17.82
N GLN A 149 9.89 -14.14 17.14
CA GLN A 149 10.82 -14.59 16.09
C GLN A 149 10.86 -13.61 14.90
N VAL A 150 9.71 -13.08 14.49
CA VAL A 150 9.63 -12.08 13.42
C VAL A 150 10.40 -10.80 13.80
N LEU A 151 10.24 -10.33 15.05
CA LEU A 151 10.94 -9.14 15.54
C LEU A 151 12.45 -9.33 15.60
N ASP A 152 12.89 -10.56 15.85
CA ASP A 152 14.31 -10.95 15.82
C ASP A 152 14.82 -11.33 14.41
N LYS A 153 14.00 -11.05 13.37
CA LYS A 153 14.24 -11.38 11.96
C LYS A 153 14.45 -12.87 11.69
N GLN A 154 13.76 -13.70 12.48
CA GLN A 154 13.78 -15.16 12.36
C GLN A 154 12.40 -15.67 11.88
N GLY A 155 12.34 -16.96 11.56
CA GLY A 155 11.11 -17.61 11.12
C GLY A 155 10.54 -16.97 9.86
N ILE A 156 9.23 -16.71 9.83
CA ILE A 156 8.54 -16.13 8.66
C ILE A 156 8.67 -14.61 8.55
N GLY A 157 9.55 -13.97 9.33
CA GLY A 157 9.74 -12.51 9.32
C GLY A 157 10.10 -11.95 7.94
N ASN A 158 10.78 -12.76 7.12
CA ASN A 158 11.13 -12.41 5.74
C ASN A 158 10.10 -12.85 4.70
N THR A 159 8.92 -13.33 5.11
CA THR A 159 7.85 -13.69 4.18
C THR A 159 7.38 -12.42 3.45
N ALA A 160 7.44 -12.46 2.10
CA ALA A 160 6.91 -11.40 1.27
C ALA A 160 5.38 -11.30 1.44
N LEU A 161 4.91 -10.09 1.62
CA LEU A 161 3.48 -9.81 1.69
C LEU A 161 2.88 -9.77 0.28
N ARG A 162 1.59 -10.09 0.21
CA ARG A 162 0.78 -10.05 -1.01
C ARG A 162 -0.34 -9.02 -0.85
N ALA A 163 -0.95 -8.63 -1.96
CA ALA A 163 -2.14 -7.80 -1.93
C ALA A 163 -3.22 -8.39 -1.00
N ASP A 164 -3.87 -7.52 -0.23
CA ASP A 164 -4.94 -7.84 0.70
C ASP A 164 -4.56 -8.75 1.90
N ASP A 165 -3.27 -9.03 2.09
CA ASP A 165 -2.79 -9.66 3.32
C ASP A 165 -3.23 -8.84 4.55
N ALA A 166 -3.76 -9.54 5.56
CA ALA A 166 -4.18 -8.94 6.81
C ALA A 166 -3.45 -9.57 8.00
N VAL A 167 -2.77 -8.75 8.78
CA VAL A 167 -2.03 -9.19 9.98
C VAL A 167 -2.80 -8.83 11.23
N ARG A 168 -2.91 -9.76 12.16
CA ARG A 168 -3.50 -9.52 13.49
C ARG A 168 -2.48 -9.83 14.58
N ILE A 169 -2.25 -8.85 15.42
CA ILE A 169 -1.39 -8.95 16.61
C ILE A 169 -2.28 -8.90 17.84
N TYR A 170 -2.03 -9.77 18.81
CA TYR A 170 -2.80 -9.87 20.04
C TYR A 170 -2.10 -9.19 21.20
N SER A 171 -2.86 -8.65 22.14
CA SER A 171 -2.36 -8.28 23.47
C SER A 171 -2.34 -9.53 24.38
N VAL A 172 -1.53 -9.48 25.44
CA VAL A 172 -1.53 -10.49 26.51
C VAL A 172 -2.92 -10.62 27.11
N LYS A 173 -3.56 -9.48 27.40
CA LYS A 173 -4.92 -9.43 27.97
C LYS A 173 -5.97 -10.11 27.08
N GLU A 174 -5.84 -9.99 25.74
CA GLU A 174 -6.78 -10.59 24.79
C GLU A 174 -6.69 -12.13 24.76
N ILE A 175 -5.51 -12.68 25.01
CA ILE A 175 -5.27 -14.14 24.96
C ILE A 175 -5.39 -14.81 26.32
N GLU A 176 -4.80 -14.20 27.35
CA GLU A 176 -4.70 -14.76 28.70
C GLU A 176 -5.85 -14.32 29.61
N GLY A 177 -6.66 -13.35 29.15
CA GLY A 177 -7.74 -12.77 29.91
C GLY A 177 -7.27 -11.65 30.85
N GLU A 178 -8.22 -11.11 31.66
CA GLU A 178 -7.90 -10.18 32.73
C GLU A 178 -7.51 -10.96 33.97
N THR A 179 -6.33 -10.67 34.48
CA THR A 179 -5.94 -11.20 35.77
C THR A 179 -6.72 -10.47 36.88
N HIS A 180 -7.59 -11.16 37.59
CA HIS A 180 -8.34 -10.62 38.68
C HIS A 180 -7.56 -10.80 39.99
N TYR A 181 -7.46 -9.72 40.77
CA TYR A 181 -6.75 -9.74 42.02
C TYR A 181 -7.71 -9.42 43.17
N VAL A 182 -7.53 -10.10 44.30
CA VAL A 182 -8.18 -9.77 45.55
C VAL A 182 -7.11 -9.34 46.55
N SER A 183 -7.36 -8.26 47.26
CA SER A 183 -6.49 -7.83 48.34
C SER A 183 -7.11 -8.21 49.68
N ILE A 184 -6.29 -8.77 50.56
CA ILE A 184 -6.68 -9.04 51.96
C ILE A 184 -5.70 -8.34 52.90
N SER A 185 -6.25 -7.60 53.85
CA SER A 185 -5.49 -6.85 54.82
C SER A 185 -6.14 -6.96 56.21
N GLY A 186 -5.47 -6.49 57.26
CA GLY A 186 -5.96 -6.52 58.63
C GLY A 186 -5.41 -7.70 59.45
N HIS A 187 -6.19 -8.23 60.38
CA HIS A 187 -5.75 -9.25 61.34
C HIS A 187 -5.75 -10.66 60.74
N VAL A 188 -4.98 -10.87 59.68
CA VAL A 188 -4.85 -12.13 58.95
C VAL A 188 -3.41 -12.62 58.98
N LYS A 189 -3.19 -13.94 58.86
CA LYS A 189 -1.85 -14.53 58.94
C LYS A 189 -0.94 -14.12 57.76
N ARG A 190 -1.52 -13.88 56.56
CA ARG A 190 -0.77 -13.47 55.36
C ARG A 190 -1.57 -12.39 54.63
N PRO A 191 -1.39 -11.12 54.98
CA PRO A 191 -1.97 -10.04 54.20
C PRO A 191 -1.23 -9.94 52.85
N GLY A 192 -1.96 -9.57 51.82
CA GLY A 192 -1.36 -9.43 50.46
C GLY A 192 -2.40 -9.34 49.37
N ILE A 193 -1.89 -9.31 48.17
CA ILE A 193 -2.68 -9.34 46.91
C ILE A 193 -2.57 -10.76 46.35
N TYR A 194 -3.69 -11.37 46.07
CA TYR A 194 -3.78 -12.72 45.54
C TYR A 194 -4.47 -12.70 44.20
N GLU A 195 -3.91 -13.45 43.24
CA GLU A 195 -4.49 -13.65 41.94
C GLU A 195 -5.65 -14.65 42.03
N LEU A 196 -6.78 -14.30 41.39
CA LEU A 196 -7.93 -15.20 41.23
C LEU A 196 -7.77 -15.96 39.92
N PHE A 197 -7.72 -17.27 40.00
CA PHE A 197 -7.83 -18.16 38.87
C PHE A 197 -9.30 -18.58 38.76
N GLU A 198 -9.89 -18.42 37.56
CA GLU A 198 -11.21 -19.00 37.22
C GLU A 198 -11.04 -20.46 36.86
#